data_f83ab698e5df32e64759729d38faf030
#
_entry.id   f83ab698e5df32e64759729d38faf030
#
_cell.length_a   1.000
_cell.length_b   1.000
_cell.length_c   1.000
_cell.angle_alpha   90.00
_cell.angle_beta   90.00
_cell.angle_gamma   90.00
#
_symmetry.space_group_name_H-M   'P 1'
#
loop_
_entity.id
_entity.type
_entity.pdbx_description
1 polymer ?
#
loop_
_entity_poly.entity_id
_entity_poly.type
_entity_poly.pdbx_seq_one_letter_code
_entity_poly.pdbx_strand_id
1 'polypeptide(L)'
;MTETAFIVGESLVDVVAPPPPGPTTEHPGGSPLNVAVGLTRLGRRTQLATRFADDNHGQIVRDHVESNGIQLCPSSDEALTTATATARLASDGQASYHFDLTWDLPRLDIPDEAIVVHTGSIAS
;
A
#
# COMPACT_ATOMS: atom_id res chain seq x y z
N MET A 1 5.05 3.35 -27.35
CA MET A 1 5.55 2.38 -26.37
C MET A 1 5.89 3.09 -25.08
N THR A 2 5.49 2.51 -23.98
CA THR A 2 5.61 3.17 -22.70
C THR A 2 6.45 2.33 -21.74
N GLU A 3 7.58 2.88 -21.36
CA GLU A 3 8.44 2.29 -20.36
C GLU A 3 7.76 2.42 -18.99
N THR A 4 7.76 1.34 -18.23
CA THR A 4 7.01 1.25 -16.99
C THR A 4 7.91 0.78 -15.86
N ALA A 5 7.73 1.35 -14.68
CA ALA A 5 8.27 0.82 -13.44
C ALA A 5 7.27 -0.17 -12.86
N PHE A 6 7.74 -1.37 -12.54
CA PHE A 6 6.89 -2.44 -12.00
C PHE A 6 7.24 -2.63 -10.53
N ILE A 7 6.27 -2.35 -9.67
CA ILE A 7 6.46 -2.37 -8.22
C ILE A 7 5.64 -3.52 -7.64
N VAL A 8 6.27 -4.33 -6.79
CA VAL A 8 5.63 -5.48 -6.14
C VAL A 8 5.82 -5.37 -4.64
N GLY A 9 4.74 -5.40 -3.90
CA GLY A 9 4.83 -5.42 -2.45
C GLY A 9 3.56 -4.95 -1.77
N GLU A 10 3.65 -4.85 -0.45
CA GLU A 10 2.49 -4.57 0.39
C GLU A 10 1.97 -3.16 0.24
N SER A 11 0.64 -3.05 0.33
CA SER A 11 -0.07 -1.82 0.65
C SER A 11 -0.78 -2.04 1.98
N LEU A 12 -0.86 -1.01 2.78
CA LEU A 12 -1.52 -1.08 4.07
C LEU A 12 -2.11 0.28 4.43
N VAL A 13 -2.88 0.29 5.50
CA VAL A 13 -3.39 1.53 6.08
C VAL A 13 -2.69 1.73 7.41
N ASP A 14 -2.03 2.88 7.55
CA ASP A 14 -1.46 3.31 8.81
C ASP A 14 -2.56 3.94 9.65
N VAL A 15 -2.83 3.34 10.82
CA VAL A 15 -3.84 3.80 11.75
C VAL A 15 -3.14 4.37 12.97
N VAL A 16 -3.44 5.62 13.29
CA VAL A 16 -2.92 6.28 14.48
C VAL A 16 -4.07 6.53 15.45
N ALA A 17 -3.98 5.90 16.62
CA ALA A 17 -5.00 6.00 17.66
C ALA A 17 -4.41 6.74 18.87
N PRO A 18 -4.71 8.04 19.01
CA PRO A 18 -4.28 8.80 20.19
C PRO A 18 -5.07 8.39 21.42
N PRO A 19 -4.65 8.81 22.63
CA PRO A 19 -5.44 8.53 23.83
C PRO A 19 -6.86 9.10 23.68
N PRO A 20 -7.89 8.39 24.19
CA PRO A 20 -9.25 8.95 24.18
C PRO A 20 -9.27 10.29 24.93
N PRO A 21 -10.07 11.27 24.47
CA PRO A 21 -11.09 11.18 23.42
C PRO A 21 -10.57 11.56 22.01
N GLY A 22 -9.26 11.50 21.78
CA GLY A 22 -8.71 11.88 20.48
C GLY A 22 -9.21 10.96 19.35
N PRO A 23 -9.35 11.50 18.13
CA PRO A 23 -9.83 10.73 16.98
C PRO A 23 -8.73 9.85 16.40
N THR A 24 -9.11 8.67 15.91
CA THR A 24 -8.23 7.82 15.12
C THR A 24 -8.08 8.41 13.71
N THR A 25 -6.85 8.41 13.21
CA THR A 25 -6.57 8.82 11.83
C THR A 25 -6.05 7.65 11.01
N GLU A 26 -6.36 7.65 9.72
CA GLU A 26 -6.03 6.55 8.81
C GLU A 26 -5.39 7.10 7.55
N HIS A 27 -4.24 6.52 7.16
CA HIS A 27 -3.50 6.96 6.00
C HIS A 27 -3.02 5.76 5.17
N PRO A 28 -3.07 5.84 3.83
CA PRO A 28 -2.50 4.79 3.01
C PRO A 28 -0.99 4.75 3.17
N GLY A 29 -0.41 3.56 3.21
CA GLY A 29 1.01 3.37 3.43
C GLY A 29 1.52 2.07 2.86
N GLY A 30 2.72 1.72 3.30
CA GLY A 30 3.48 0.61 2.76
C GLY A 30 4.59 1.12 1.86
N SER A 31 5.81 0.65 2.10
CA SER A 31 6.96 1.12 1.34
C SER A 31 6.81 0.95 -0.18
N PRO A 32 6.33 -0.21 -0.69
CA PRO A 32 6.14 -0.35 -2.14
C PRO A 32 5.11 0.63 -2.70
N LEU A 33 4.01 0.85 -2.00
CA LEU A 33 3.02 1.83 -2.43
C LEU A 33 3.64 3.24 -2.48
N ASN A 34 4.42 3.59 -1.47
CA ASN A 34 5.07 4.91 -1.43
C ASN A 34 6.08 5.08 -2.56
N VAL A 35 6.82 4.02 -2.93
CA VAL A 35 7.72 4.05 -4.09
C VAL A 35 6.92 4.30 -5.37
N ALA A 36 5.79 3.59 -5.54
CA ALA A 36 4.94 3.79 -6.72
C ALA A 36 4.42 5.21 -6.81
N VAL A 37 3.97 5.78 -5.70
CA VAL A 37 3.50 7.18 -5.64
C VAL A 37 4.62 8.14 -6.03
N GLY A 38 5.82 7.96 -5.46
CA GLY A 38 6.95 8.83 -5.76
C GLY A 38 7.36 8.80 -7.22
N LEU A 39 7.45 7.62 -7.80
CA LEU A 39 7.81 7.48 -9.22
C LEU A 39 6.76 8.08 -10.13
N THR A 40 5.48 7.88 -9.82
CA THR A 40 4.40 8.45 -10.63
C THR A 40 4.42 9.96 -10.58
N ARG A 41 4.67 10.55 -9.41
CA ARG A 41 4.78 12.01 -9.26
C ARG A 41 5.98 12.59 -10.00
N LEU A 42 7.01 11.78 -10.23
CA LEU A 42 8.17 12.18 -11.05
C LEU A 42 7.94 11.97 -12.54
N GLY A 43 6.74 11.58 -12.94
CA GLY A 43 6.39 11.43 -14.34
C GLY A 43 6.61 10.03 -14.92
N ARG A 44 6.98 9.06 -14.10
CA ARG A 44 7.17 7.68 -14.55
C ARG A 44 5.83 6.94 -14.56
N ARG A 45 5.54 6.22 -15.66
CA ARG A 45 4.42 5.29 -15.66
C ARG A 45 4.72 4.14 -14.71
N THR A 46 3.77 3.82 -13.83
CA THR A 46 3.98 2.86 -12.75
C THR A 46 2.86 1.85 -12.69
N GLN A 47 3.22 0.58 -12.56
CA GLN A 47 2.28 -0.50 -12.25
C GLN A 47 2.60 -1.05 -10.87
N LEU A 48 1.56 -1.30 -10.07
CA LEU A 48 1.70 -1.81 -8.73
C LEU A 48 0.97 -3.15 -8.61
N ALA A 49 1.71 -4.18 -8.25
CA ALA A 49 1.18 -5.48 -7.87
C ALA A 49 1.18 -5.55 -6.35
N THR A 50 0.00 -5.55 -5.77
CA THR A 50 -0.18 -5.48 -4.33
C THR A 50 -1.40 -6.30 -3.91
N ARG A 51 -1.80 -6.20 -2.64
CA ARG A 51 -3.00 -6.86 -2.15
C ARG A 51 -3.73 -5.95 -1.18
N PHE A 52 -5.01 -5.76 -1.40
CA PHE A 52 -5.93 -5.14 -0.45
C PHE A 52 -7.34 -5.66 -0.74
N ALA A 53 -8.25 -5.41 0.17
CA ALA A 53 -9.61 -5.95 0.08
C ALA A 53 -10.59 -4.87 -0.36
N ASP A 54 -11.79 -5.30 -0.69
CA ASP A 54 -12.93 -4.42 -0.92
C ASP A 54 -13.61 -4.13 0.42
N ASP A 55 -12.89 -3.39 1.27
CA ASP A 55 -13.35 -2.97 2.59
C ASP A 55 -13.03 -1.49 2.80
N ASN A 56 -13.35 -0.94 3.97
CA ASN A 56 -13.16 0.49 4.22
C ASN A 56 -11.69 0.90 4.12
N HIS A 57 -10.78 0.10 4.66
CA HIS A 57 -9.34 0.36 4.54
C HIS A 57 -8.87 0.22 3.10
N GLY A 58 -9.40 -0.77 2.38
CA GLY A 58 -9.09 -0.95 0.96
C GLY A 58 -9.51 0.23 0.11
N GLN A 59 -10.62 0.89 0.47
CA GLN A 59 -11.04 2.08 -0.25
C GLN A 59 -10.04 3.22 -0.09
N ILE A 60 -9.42 3.35 1.08
CA ILE A 60 -8.35 4.34 1.31
C ILE A 60 -7.16 4.07 0.39
N VAL A 61 -6.75 2.81 0.27
CA VAL A 61 -5.67 2.43 -0.65
C VAL A 61 -6.06 2.72 -2.10
N ARG A 62 -7.27 2.31 -2.50
CA ARG A 62 -7.76 2.50 -3.87
C ARG A 62 -7.78 3.98 -4.26
N ASP A 63 -8.34 4.82 -3.40
CA ASP A 63 -8.43 6.26 -3.67
C ASP A 63 -7.05 6.88 -3.84
N HIS A 64 -6.09 6.45 -3.04
CA HIS A 64 -4.72 6.92 -3.12
C HIS A 64 -4.04 6.49 -4.41
N VAL A 65 -4.21 5.23 -4.80
CA VAL A 65 -3.68 4.70 -6.05
C VAL A 65 -4.28 5.44 -7.25
N GLU A 66 -5.58 5.57 -7.28
CA GLU A 66 -6.28 6.21 -8.41
C GLU A 66 -5.95 7.70 -8.52
N SER A 67 -5.90 8.41 -7.38
CA SER A 67 -5.60 9.85 -7.39
C SER A 67 -4.17 10.14 -7.83
N ASN A 68 -3.26 9.19 -7.71
CA ASN A 68 -1.88 9.34 -8.18
C ASN A 68 -1.64 8.76 -9.57
N GLY A 69 -2.66 8.18 -10.20
CA GLY A 69 -2.50 7.64 -11.54
C GLY A 69 -1.69 6.34 -11.64
N ILE A 70 -1.60 5.61 -10.54
CA ILE A 70 -0.91 4.31 -10.52
C ILE A 70 -1.82 3.25 -11.13
N GLN A 71 -1.27 2.41 -12.00
CA GLN A 71 -2.00 1.30 -12.57
C GLN A 71 -1.85 0.06 -11.69
N LEU A 72 -2.96 -0.49 -11.24
CA LEU A 72 -2.96 -1.72 -10.46
C LEU A 72 -2.87 -2.93 -11.36
N CYS A 73 -2.08 -3.92 -10.96
CA CYS A 73 -2.10 -5.22 -11.60
C CYS A 73 -3.39 -5.97 -11.24
N PRO A 74 -3.85 -6.86 -12.12
CA PRO A 74 -5.04 -7.67 -11.82
C PRO A 74 -4.89 -8.42 -10.49
N SER A 75 -6.00 -8.61 -9.80
CA SER A 75 -6.10 -9.31 -8.50
C SER A 75 -5.54 -8.54 -7.31
N SER A 76 -4.98 -7.36 -7.49
CA SER A 76 -4.44 -6.56 -6.38
C SER A 76 -5.51 -6.21 -5.34
N ASP A 77 -6.77 -6.06 -5.76
CA ASP A 77 -7.89 -5.68 -4.90
C ASP A 77 -8.75 -6.87 -4.49
N GLU A 78 -8.22 -8.08 -4.54
CA GLU A 78 -8.99 -9.31 -4.27
C GLU A 78 -8.55 -10.03 -3.01
N ALA A 79 -7.89 -9.35 -2.09
CA ALA A 79 -7.55 -9.93 -0.80
C ALA A 79 -8.79 -10.05 0.10
N LEU A 80 -8.72 -10.91 1.10
CA LEU A 80 -9.81 -11.07 2.05
C LEU A 80 -9.92 -9.89 3.01
N THR A 81 -8.78 -9.33 3.40
CA THR A 81 -8.70 -8.16 4.28
C THR A 81 -7.59 -7.25 3.82
N THR A 82 -7.70 -5.96 4.17
CA THR A 82 -6.64 -4.99 3.91
C THR A 82 -5.71 -4.94 5.12
N ALA A 83 -4.41 -4.99 4.87
CA ALA A 83 -3.41 -4.93 5.93
C ALA A 83 -3.43 -3.58 6.65
N THR A 84 -3.18 -3.61 7.94
CA THR A 84 -3.12 -2.40 8.77
C THR A 84 -1.87 -2.41 9.65
N ALA A 85 -1.37 -1.21 9.91
CA ALA A 85 -0.34 -0.97 10.92
C ALA A 85 -0.92 0.06 11.88
N THR A 86 -1.17 -0.34 13.12
CA THR A 86 -1.83 0.53 14.10
C THR A 86 -0.81 0.99 15.14
N ALA A 87 -0.67 2.30 15.30
CA ALA A 87 0.09 2.91 16.38
C ALA A 87 -0.89 3.43 17.42
N ARG A 88 -0.85 2.87 18.63
CA ARG A 88 -1.66 3.34 19.74
C ARG A 88 -0.79 4.18 20.66
N LEU A 89 -1.19 5.43 20.84
CA LEU A 89 -0.44 6.38 21.66
C LEU A 89 -1.03 6.40 23.07
N ALA A 90 -0.16 6.26 24.08
CA ALA A 90 -0.55 6.39 25.47
C ALA A 90 -0.47 7.85 25.92
N SER A 91 -1.11 8.17 27.03
CA SER A 91 -1.11 9.53 27.60
C SER A 91 0.28 10.00 28.01
N ASP A 92 1.21 9.08 28.24
CA ASP A 92 2.60 9.40 28.58
C ASP A 92 3.49 9.58 27.34
N GLY A 93 2.93 9.53 26.12
CA GLY A 93 3.66 9.68 24.88
C GLY A 93 4.28 8.39 24.34
N GLN A 94 4.16 7.28 25.05
CA GLN A 94 4.64 6.00 24.52
C GLN A 94 3.70 5.46 23.45
N ALA A 95 4.27 4.76 22.47
CA ALA A 95 3.51 4.16 21.40
C ALA A 95 3.64 2.65 21.43
N SER A 96 2.53 1.95 21.22
CA SER A 96 2.53 0.51 20.97
C SER A 96 2.04 0.28 19.55
N TYR A 97 2.64 -0.71 18.89
CA TYR A 97 2.35 -1.01 17.48
C TYR A 97 1.71 -2.37 17.34
N HIS A 98 0.71 -2.44 16.48
CA HIS A 98 0.07 -3.69 16.13
C HIS A 98 0.00 -3.79 14.60
N PHE A 99 0.52 -4.88 14.06
CA PHE A 99 0.50 -5.14 12.63
C PHE A 99 -0.46 -6.28 12.33
N ASP A 100 -1.40 -6.03 11.44
CA ASP A 100 -2.30 -7.04 10.90
C ASP A 100 -2.00 -7.17 9.42
N LEU A 101 -1.07 -8.06 9.09
CA LEU A 101 -0.54 -8.21 7.75
C LEU A 101 -0.92 -9.57 7.19
N THR A 102 -1.57 -9.56 6.03
CA THR A 102 -1.77 -10.75 5.22
C THR A 102 -1.12 -10.52 3.87
N TRP A 103 -0.37 -11.52 3.40
CA TRP A 103 0.32 -11.40 2.12
C TRP A 103 0.23 -12.71 1.37
N ASP A 104 -0.50 -12.70 0.26
CA ASP A 104 -0.69 -13.86 -0.60
C ASP A 104 -0.76 -13.40 -2.05
N LEU A 105 0.36 -13.00 -2.59
CA LEU A 105 0.40 -12.52 -3.96
C LEU A 105 0.33 -13.70 -4.93
N PRO A 106 -0.59 -13.68 -5.92
CA PRO A 106 -0.60 -14.71 -6.94
C PRO A 106 0.61 -14.58 -7.85
N ARG A 107 0.86 -15.61 -8.65
CA ARG A 107 1.92 -15.54 -9.65
C ARG A 107 1.69 -14.35 -10.58
N LEU A 108 2.75 -13.60 -10.83
CA LEU A 108 2.69 -12.40 -11.65
C LEU A 108 3.53 -12.58 -12.91
N ASP A 109 3.04 -12.00 -14.00
CA ASP A 109 3.83 -11.84 -15.21
C ASP A 109 4.34 -10.40 -15.26
N ILE A 110 5.65 -10.25 -15.36
CA ILE A 110 6.27 -8.94 -15.48
C ILE A 110 6.09 -8.48 -16.92
N PRO A 111 5.51 -7.28 -17.15
CA PRO A 111 5.29 -6.81 -18.53
C PRO A 111 6.62 -6.53 -19.24
N ASP A 112 6.64 -6.72 -20.57
CA ASP A 112 7.84 -6.54 -21.37
C ASP A 112 8.34 -5.09 -21.35
N GLU A 113 7.45 -4.13 -21.17
CA GLU A 113 7.80 -2.71 -21.10
C GLU A 113 8.37 -2.29 -19.75
N ALA A 114 8.48 -3.20 -18.78
CA ALA A 114 9.07 -2.89 -17.49
C ALA A 114 10.57 -2.63 -17.62
N ILE A 115 11.00 -1.43 -17.25
CA ILE A 115 12.42 -1.04 -17.26
C ILE A 115 13.06 -1.19 -15.91
N VAL A 116 12.26 -1.33 -14.86
CA VAL A 116 12.75 -1.57 -13.50
C VAL A 116 11.69 -2.39 -12.76
N VAL A 117 12.14 -3.28 -11.89
CA VAL A 117 11.29 -4.03 -10.99
C VAL A 117 11.77 -3.76 -9.58
N HIS A 118 10.88 -3.26 -8.74
CA HIS A 118 11.16 -3.02 -7.33
C HIS A 118 10.31 -3.94 -6.48
N THR A 119 10.90 -4.62 -5.53
CA THR A 119 10.19 -5.45 -4.56
C THR A 119 10.53 -4.97 -3.15
N GLY A 120 9.60 -5.06 -2.27
CA GLY A 120 9.76 -4.69 -0.85
C GLY A 120 8.46 -4.95 -0.13
N SER A 121 8.40 -4.68 1.14
CA SER A 121 9.55 -4.58 2.03
C SER A 121 9.37 -5.59 3.16
N ILE A 122 8.25 -5.53 3.89
CA ILE A 122 7.96 -6.44 4.99
C ILE A 122 7.50 -7.80 4.46
N ALA A 123 6.75 -7.77 3.36
CA ALA A 123 6.09 -8.96 2.80
C ALA A 123 6.87 -9.62 1.65
N SER A 124 8.02 -9.09 1.31
CA SER A 124 8.81 -9.68 0.23
C SER A 124 9.66 -10.85 0.66
#